data_43888cee6959bba16f6ab229f2b191aa
#
_entry.id   43888cee6959bba16f6ab229f2b191aa
#
_cell.length_a   1.000
_cell.length_b   1.000
_cell.length_c   1.000
_cell.angle_alpha   90.00
_cell.angle_beta   90.00
_cell.angle_gamma   90.00
#
_symmetry.space_group_name_H-M   'P 1'
#
loop_
_entity.id
_entity.type
_entity.pdbx_description
1 polymer ?
#
loop_
_entity_poly.entity_id
_entity_poly.type
_entity_poly.pdbx_seq_one_letter_code
_entity_poly.pdbx_strand_id
1 'polypeptide(L)'
;LSIRTTKNGFPTQRIVPGADKIVYPGDVNTSTDASAGTTFSFDHPVYLNQDGEYAIVLTSQCDNYNVYIAETGAEDLTKVGERITKQPYGGVFFSSANASTWTPEQSRDMKFKLNRAEFNISSTAVLTLQNDSLPKRRMGGNPFVTNKTSGSGSTFGSNKKIVLVRHPNHGMYQGNEEVIIEGVSADVNGINKDRLNGTHTIANVTHDTYTITLTGTNSDATSDGRGGGSGVKITENRHMDVMYPVISNITVPGTKVRYFVRTVSGKSINGSETGKTKDAARFEILPNRTFTFANPRCIYSDVNGEDLTASNRFGTNKSFQLEVELSSTKSHLSPVIDMDRTSVHTIQNRIGNSGSASSGELAARGGTELARYITRKIQLQEEADVFNVYLNAHKPTGTDILLYYRVLGQNSKKSIFDEPFILADSTTVPFNDTGFEEVEWSVDPAGTFGVVQFKIVMVSNSSSIIPKVKDFRAICST
;
A
#
# COMPACT_ATOMS: atom_id res chain seq x y z
N LEU A 1 17.90 12.01 28.14
CA LEU A 1 19.09 11.23 27.81
C LEU A 1 19.04 10.78 26.35
N SER A 2 20.18 10.82 25.66
CA SER A 2 20.32 10.26 24.33
C SER A 2 21.66 9.52 24.19
N ILE A 3 21.69 8.47 23.35
CA ILE A 3 22.94 7.86 22.89
C ILE A 3 23.22 8.40 21.49
N ARG A 4 24.41 8.99 21.32
CA ARG A 4 24.83 9.62 20.06
C ARG A 4 26.05 8.93 19.50
N THR A 5 26.19 9.01 18.19
CA THR A 5 27.44 8.61 17.52
C THR A 5 28.56 9.58 17.84
N THR A 6 29.79 9.14 17.77
CA THR A 6 30.97 9.99 17.93
C THR A 6 31.65 10.24 16.58
N LYS A 7 32.43 11.31 16.51
CA LYS A 7 33.35 11.61 15.42
C LYS A 7 34.63 12.18 15.97
N ASN A 8 35.76 11.53 15.69
CA ASN A 8 37.05 11.88 16.27
C ASN A 8 37.02 11.94 17.80
N GLY A 9 36.30 11.01 18.46
CA GLY A 9 36.14 10.94 19.90
C GLY A 9 35.15 11.94 20.52
N PHE A 10 34.52 12.83 19.74
CA PHE A 10 33.56 13.82 20.22
C PHE A 10 32.11 13.43 19.93
N PRO A 11 31.16 13.70 20.84
CA PRO A 11 29.74 13.47 20.60
C PRO A 11 29.24 14.28 19.41
N THR A 12 28.50 13.64 18.48
CA THR A 12 27.84 14.30 17.36
C THR A 12 26.40 14.69 17.72
N GLN A 13 25.70 15.37 16.80
CA GLN A 13 24.26 15.63 16.91
C GLN A 13 23.41 14.41 16.51
N ARG A 14 24.02 13.37 15.96
CA ARG A 14 23.28 12.20 15.44
C ARG A 14 22.97 11.23 16.58
N ILE A 15 21.69 11.14 16.93
CA ILE A 15 21.16 10.16 17.88
C ILE A 15 21.06 8.80 17.19
N VAL A 16 21.43 7.74 17.91
CA VAL A 16 21.19 6.36 17.48
C VAL A 16 19.67 6.13 17.44
N PRO A 17 19.09 5.53 16.40
CA PRO A 17 17.65 5.33 16.29
C PRO A 17 17.06 4.66 17.53
N GLY A 18 16.02 5.26 18.12
CA GLY A 18 15.35 4.78 19.33
C GLY A 18 16.13 4.98 20.64
N ALA A 19 17.26 5.68 20.59
CA ALA A 19 18.14 5.88 21.75
C ALA A 19 17.98 7.26 22.39
N ASP A 20 16.77 7.77 22.48
CA ASP A 20 16.44 8.96 23.25
C ASP A 20 15.30 8.68 24.23
N LYS A 21 15.40 9.27 25.41
CA LYS A 21 14.39 9.14 26.47
C LYS A 21 14.32 10.39 27.31
N ILE A 22 13.11 10.87 27.50
CA ILE A 22 12.80 11.97 28.42
C ILE A 22 12.34 11.36 29.74
N VAL A 23 12.90 11.87 30.82
CA VAL A 23 12.46 11.59 32.19
C VAL A 23 12.01 12.91 32.80
N TYR A 24 10.84 12.90 33.42
CA TYR A 24 10.25 14.09 34.02
C TYR A 24 10.78 14.31 35.45
N PRO A 25 10.70 15.53 35.99
CA PRO A 25 11.25 15.87 37.29
C PRO A 25 10.82 14.97 38.47
N GLY A 26 9.56 14.50 38.43
CA GLY A 26 9.01 13.60 39.44
C GLY A 26 9.60 12.18 39.42
N ASP A 27 10.24 11.79 38.33
CA ASP A 27 10.82 10.46 38.14
C ASP A 27 12.35 10.46 38.35
N VAL A 28 12.94 11.63 38.69
CA VAL A 28 14.36 11.77 38.98
C VAL A 28 14.65 11.43 40.43
N ASN A 29 15.41 10.37 40.62
CA ASN A 29 15.86 10.00 41.97
C ASN A 29 17.02 10.89 42.42
N THR A 30 16.99 11.29 43.67
CA THR A 30 18.05 12.09 44.32
C THR A 30 18.62 11.37 45.52
N SER A 31 19.92 11.57 45.80
CA SER A 31 20.59 11.07 47.00
C SER A 31 21.71 12.00 47.38
N THR A 32 22.23 11.84 48.60
CA THR A 32 23.38 12.61 49.11
C THR A 32 24.73 11.93 48.84
N ASP A 33 24.73 10.68 48.41
CA ASP A 33 25.91 9.80 48.29
C ASP A 33 25.99 9.06 46.93
N ALA A 34 25.21 9.47 45.93
CA ALA A 34 25.11 8.80 44.63
C ALA A 34 24.58 7.36 44.70
N SER A 35 23.87 6.96 45.79
CA SER A 35 23.31 5.60 45.93
C SER A 35 22.02 5.40 45.12
N ALA A 36 21.22 6.44 44.91
CA ALA A 36 19.97 6.39 44.18
C ALA A 36 20.18 6.74 42.71
N GLY A 37 20.08 5.75 41.82
CA GLY A 37 20.18 5.94 40.37
C GLY A 37 18.86 6.30 39.76
N THR A 38 18.84 7.20 38.76
CA THR A 38 17.71 7.45 37.88
C THR A 38 17.81 6.53 36.66
N THR A 39 16.78 5.74 36.42
CA THR A 39 16.75 4.78 35.33
C THR A 39 16.12 5.42 34.06
N PHE A 40 16.81 5.34 32.94
CA PHE A 40 16.31 5.69 31.63
C PHE A 40 16.05 4.42 30.84
N SER A 41 14.78 4.07 30.64
CA SER A 41 14.38 2.90 29.88
C SER A 41 13.94 3.35 28.48
N PHE A 42 14.65 2.91 27.46
CA PHE A 42 14.23 3.13 26.08
C PHE A 42 13.00 2.31 25.78
N ASP A 43 12.15 2.79 24.87
CA ASP A 43 10.90 2.12 24.50
C ASP A 43 11.15 0.77 23.82
N HIS A 44 12.31 0.66 23.16
CA HIS A 44 12.78 -0.58 22.50
C HIS A 44 14.27 -0.79 22.79
N PRO A 45 14.77 -2.04 22.74
CA PRO A 45 16.20 -2.30 22.81
C PRO A 45 16.95 -1.56 21.68
N VAL A 46 17.97 -0.81 22.06
CA VAL A 46 18.79 -0.02 21.13
C VAL A 46 19.95 -0.87 20.63
N TYR A 47 20.09 -0.95 19.30
CA TYR A 47 21.22 -1.63 18.69
C TYR A 47 22.45 -0.74 18.66
N LEU A 48 23.52 -1.21 19.28
CA LEU A 48 24.86 -0.58 19.26
C LEU A 48 25.84 -1.54 18.58
N ASN A 49 26.62 -1.03 17.65
CA ASN A 49 27.63 -1.82 16.96
C ASN A 49 28.80 -2.14 17.91
N GLN A 50 29.29 -3.36 17.88
CA GLN A 50 30.34 -3.83 18.78
C GLN A 50 31.62 -2.98 18.73
N ASP A 51 32.02 -2.54 17.55
CA ASP A 51 33.23 -1.75 17.34
C ASP A 51 32.97 -0.24 17.22
N GLY A 52 31.76 0.20 17.57
CA GLY A 52 31.36 1.59 17.51
C GLY A 52 31.65 2.33 18.83
N GLU A 53 32.12 3.56 18.72
CA GLU A 53 32.18 4.50 19.85
C GLU A 53 30.86 5.29 19.92
N TYR A 54 30.33 5.42 21.12
CA TYR A 54 29.08 6.13 21.39
C TYR A 54 29.23 7.03 22.60
N ALA A 55 28.48 8.11 22.63
CA ALA A 55 28.39 9.02 23.77
C ALA A 55 27.00 8.95 24.39
N ILE A 56 26.96 8.80 25.71
CA ILE A 56 25.74 8.99 26.50
C ILE A 56 25.66 10.48 26.82
N VAL A 57 24.60 11.14 26.34
CA VAL A 57 24.41 12.57 26.48
C VAL A 57 23.19 12.86 27.36
N LEU A 58 23.39 13.55 28.45
CA LEU A 58 22.34 14.11 29.31
C LEU A 58 22.15 15.58 28.94
N THR A 59 20.92 16.01 28.74
CA THR A 59 20.56 17.40 28.47
C THR A 59 19.44 17.83 29.41
N SER A 60 19.50 19.06 29.89
CA SER A 60 18.43 19.71 30.63
C SER A 60 18.22 21.11 30.11
N GLN A 61 17.01 21.62 30.21
CA GLN A 61 16.66 23.01 29.85
C GLN A 61 16.87 23.98 31.02
N CYS A 62 17.22 23.47 32.19
CA CYS A 62 17.51 24.27 33.39
C CYS A 62 18.77 23.76 34.08
N ASP A 63 19.33 24.58 34.94
CA ASP A 63 20.56 24.34 35.71
C ASP A 63 20.33 23.72 37.10
N ASN A 64 19.09 23.32 37.40
CA ASN A 64 18.72 22.73 38.69
C ASN A 64 19.12 21.26 38.85
N TYR A 65 19.49 20.59 37.72
CA TYR A 65 19.89 19.19 37.75
C TYR A 65 21.41 19.05 37.89
N ASN A 66 21.81 18.26 38.87
CA ASN A 66 23.22 17.91 39.10
C ASN A 66 23.40 16.41 38.94
N VAL A 67 24.52 15.98 38.45
CA VAL A 67 24.93 14.58 38.35
C VAL A 67 26.18 14.35 39.19
N TYR A 68 26.25 13.20 39.86
CA TYR A 68 27.47 12.80 40.56
C TYR A 68 28.54 12.39 39.57
N ILE A 69 29.72 12.89 39.75
CA ILE A 69 30.95 12.58 39.01
C ILE A 69 32.01 12.02 39.93
N ALA A 70 32.85 11.16 39.42
CA ALA A 70 34.09 10.75 40.07
C ALA A 70 35.22 11.62 39.54
N GLU A 71 35.96 12.28 40.43
CA GLU A 71 37.13 13.09 40.08
C GLU A 71 38.39 12.51 40.77
N THR A 72 39.43 12.29 39.98
CA THR A 72 40.68 11.73 40.50
C THR A 72 41.27 12.64 41.58
N GLY A 73 41.56 12.11 42.77
CA GLY A 73 42.04 12.82 43.92
C GLY A 73 40.96 13.33 44.87
N ALA A 74 39.67 13.34 44.50
CA ALA A 74 38.55 13.67 45.34
C ALA A 74 38.23 12.53 46.34
N GLU A 75 37.52 12.86 47.42
CA GLU A 75 37.05 11.85 48.39
C GLU A 75 35.94 10.97 47.79
N ASP A 76 35.98 9.67 48.06
CA ASP A 76 34.92 8.74 47.75
C ASP A 76 33.74 8.93 48.71
N LEU A 77 32.61 9.44 48.21
CA LEU A 77 31.41 9.68 49.01
C LEU A 77 30.82 8.40 49.62
N THR A 78 31.19 7.24 49.11
CA THR A 78 30.69 5.93 49.54
C THR A 78 31.59 5.30 50.58
N LYS A 79 32.86 5.83 50.77
CA LYS A 79 33.89 5.28 51.66
C LYS A 79 34.66 6.39 52.35
N VAL A 80 34.33 6.64 53.58
CA VAL A 80 34.94 7.71 54.38
C VAL A 80 36.46 7.52 54.49
N GLY A 81 37.24 8.53 54.12
CA GLY A 81 38.71 8.55 54.22
C GLY A 81 39.42 7.92 52.98
N GLU A 82 38.73 7.36 52.04
CA GLU A 82 39.32 6.91 50.77
C GLU A 82 39.25 7.99 49.70
N ARG A 83 40.25 8.01 48.80
CA ARG A 83 40.29 8.91 47.65
C ARG A 83 40.22 8.13 46.36
N ILE A 84 39.56 8.71 45.37
CA ILE A 84 39.46 8.16 44.00
C ILE A 84 40.83 8.22 43.34
N THR A 85 41.44 7.07 43.06
CA THR A 85 42.80 6.97 42.53
C THR A 85 42.85 6.68 41.04
N LYS A 86 41.76 6.15 40.46
CA LYS A 86 41.63 5.89 39.02
C LYS A 86 40.18 5.95 38.59
N GLN A 87 40.00 6.20 37.31
CA GLN A 87 38.68 6.07 36.68
C GLN A 87 38.44 4.62 36.26
N PRO A 88 37.27 4.06 36.58
CA PRO A 88 37.02 2.63 36.40
C PRO A 88 36.74 2.22 34.92
N TYR A 89 36.37 3.16 34.07
CA TYR A 89 36.00 2.91 32.70
C TYR A 89 36.85 3.72 31.72
N GLY A 90 37.12 3.14 30.54
CA GLY A 90 37.73 3.88 29.44
C GLY A 90 36.70 4.82 28.83
N GLY A 91 37.11 6.03 28.52
CA GLY A 91 36.26 7.06 27.92
C GLY A 91 36.72 8.45 28.36
N VAL A 92 36.01 9.46 27.91
CA VAL A 92 36.24 10.86 28.28
C VAL A 92 34.92 11.49 28.69
N PHE A 93 34.92 12.15 29.83
CA PHE A 93 33.79 12.98 30.24
C PHE A 93 33.83 14.30 29.48
N PHE A 94 32.68 14.76 29.04
CA PHE A 94 32.54 16.03 28.33
C PHE A 94 31.50 16.91 29.01
N SER A 95 31.82 18.18 29.16
CA SER A 95 30.87 19.22 29.54
C SER A 95 30.49 20.08 28.34
N SER A 96 29.23 20.55 28.29
CA SER A 96 28.73 21.42 27.23
C SER A 96 27.60 22.30 27.74
N ALA A 97 27.63 23.58 27.38
CA ALA A 97 26.55 24.52 27.65
C ALA A 97 25.47 24.54 26.57
N ASN A 98 25.73 24.00 25.39
CA ASN A 98 24.83 24.10 24.20
C ASN A 98 24.54 22.73 23.52
N ALA A 99 24.97 21.63 24.14
CA ALA A 99 24.86 20.26 23.61
C ALA A 99 25.47 20.07 22.20
N SER A 100 26.32 20.97 21.77
CA SER A 100 26.95 21.01 20.44
C SER A 100 28.45 21.15 20.48
N THR A 101 28.96 21.98 21.40
CA THR A 101 30.40 22.18 21.63
C THR A 101 30.78 21.47 22.92
N TRP A 102 31.75 20.61 22.86
CA TRP A 102 32.14 19.72 23.95
C TRP A 102 33.55 20.02 24.48
N THR A 103 33.66 20.18 25.77
CA THR A 103 34.95 20.36 26.44
C THR A 103 35.34 19.06 27.14
N PRO A 104 36.43 18.39 26.76
CA PRO A 104 36.87 17.15 27.37
C PRO A 104 37.49 17.39 28.77
N GLU A 105 37.10 16.56 29.72
CA GLU A 105 37.58 16.60 31.11
C GLU A 105 38.13 15.22 31.48
N GLN A 106 39.46 15.07 31.40
CA GLN A 106 40.12 13.76 31.54
C GLN A 106 40.22 13.26 32.99
N SER A 107 40.10 14.15 33.97
CA SER A 107 40.18 13.79 35.41
C SER A 107 38.83 13.39 35.98
N ARG A 108 37.75 13.51 35.21
CA ARG A 108 36.37 13.31 35.66
C ARG A 108 35.67 12.23 34.88
N ASP A 109 34.74 11.55 35.54
CA ASP A 109 33.86 10.55 34.90
C ASP A 109 32.50 10.55 35.57
N MET A 110 31.47 10.14 34.82
CA MET A 110 30.09 10.05 35.28
C MET A 110 29.78 8.63 35.74
N LYS A 111 29.14 8.48 36.88
CA LYS A 111 28.66 7.18 37.34
C LYS A 111 27.44 6.75 36.53
N PHE A 112 27.53 5.61 35.85
CA PHE A 112 26.41 5.03 35.17
C PHE A 112 26.41 3.49 35.22
N LYS A 113 25.26 2.90 34.92
CA LYS A 113 25.08 1.45 34.73
C LYS A 113 24.34 1.23 33.44
N LEU A 114 24.93 0.46 32.54
CA LEU A 114 24.30 0.07 31.29
C LEU A 114 23.75 -1.36 31.41
N ASN A 115 22.45 -1.52 31.15
CA ASN A 115 21.83 -2.82 31.11
C ASN A 115 21.67 -3.24 29.63
N ARG A 116 22.02 -4.48 29.38
CA ARG A 116 21.89 -5.11 28.05
C ARG A 116 20.60 -5.91 27.99
N ALA A 117 19.90 -5.85 26.86
CA ALA A 117 18.77 -6.75 26.61
C ALA A 117 19.26 -8.20 26.49
N GLU A 118 18.47 -9.13 26.98
CA GLU A 118 18.68 -10.56 26.81
C GLU A 118 17.45 -11.16 26.12
N PHE A 119 17.66 -11.72 24.93
CA PHE A 119 16.61 -12.29 24.10
C PHE A 119 16.57 -13.81 24.26
N ASN A 120 15.38 -14.37 24.22
CA ASN A 120 15.19 -15.81 24.20
C ASN A 120 15.53 -16.35 22.79
N ILE A 121 16.59 -17.16 22.72
CA ILE A 121 17.06 -17.76 21.46
C ILE A 121 16.51 -19.19 21.22
N SER A 122 15.80 -19.75 22.18
CA SER A 122 15.22 -21.10 22.05
C SER A 122 13.88 -21.14 21.30
N SER A 123 13.31 -19.97 21.00
CA SER A 123 12.05 -19.83 20.29
C SER A 123 12.13 -18.72 19.24
N THR A 124 11.31 -18.84 18.22
CA THR A 124 11.08 -17.79 17.21
C THR A 124 9.95 -16.89 17.68
N ALA A 125 10.19 -15.59 17.73
CA ALA A 125 9.14 -14.62 17.99
C ALA A 125 8.33 -14.37 16.72
N VAL A 126 7.01 -14.27 16.84
CA VAL A 126 6.11 -13.99 15.71
C VAL A 126 5.38 -12.69 15.98
N LEU A 127 5.62 -11.71 15.09
CA LEU A 127 4.86 -10.47 15.03
C LEU A 127 3.74 -10.66 14.00
N THR A 128 2.50 -10.48 14.44
CA THR A 128 1.34 -10.55 13.55
C THR A 128 0.80 -9.13 13.32
N LEU A 129 0.82 -8.69 12.07
CA LEU A 129 0.28 -7.43 11.61
C LEU A 129 -0.96 -7.69 10.77
N GLN A 130 -1.99 -6.90 10.98
CA GLN A 130 -3.23 -6.98 10.21
C GLN A 130 -3.80 -5.59 9.98
N ASN A 131 -4.62 -5.44 8.96
CA ASN A 131 -5.36 -4.20 8.78
C ASN A 131 -6.49 -4.12 9.83
N ASP A 132 -6.59 -2.99 10.49
CA ASP A 132 -7.58 -2.77 11.55
C ASP A 132 -8.95 -2.44 10.96
N SER A 133 -9.01 -1.43 10.10
CA SER A 133 -10.25 -1.02 9.44
C SER A 133 -9.98 -0.43 8.06
N LEU A 134 -10.98 -0.51 7.18
CA LEU A 134 -10.93 0.19 5.90
C LEU A 134 -11.05 1.71 6.12
N PRO A 135 -10.33 2.52 5.34
CA PRO A 135 -10.39 3.97 5.46
C PRO A 135 -11.80 4.51 5.24
N LYS A 136 -12.26 5.38 6.12
CA LYS A 136 -13.52 6.11 5.99
C LYS A 136 -13.27 7.49 5.39
N ARG A 137 -13.89 7.75 4.25
CA ARG A 137 -13.75 9.03 3.56
C ARG A 137 -14.97 9.92 3.83
N ARG A 138 -14.72 11.14 4.31
CA ARG A 138 -15.78 12.14 4.51
C ARG A 138 -16.20 12.70 3.15
N MET A 139 -17.51 12.71 2.91
CA MET A 139 -18.06 13.26 1.67
C MET A 139 -18.21 14.78 1.75
N GLY A 140 -18.21 15.40 0.59
CA GLY A 140 -18.66 16.79 0.47
C GLY A 140 -20.13 16.93 0.86
N GLY A 141 -20.58 18.13 1.20
CA GLY A 141 -21.95 18.37 1.65
C GLY A 141 -22.99 17.86 0.65
N ASN A 142 -24.00 17.18 1.16
CA ASN A 142 -25.14 16.66 0.41
C ASN A 142 -24.74 15.73 -0.74
N PRO A 143 -24.12 14.57 -0.46
CA PRO A 143 -23.62 13.67 -1.52
C PRO A 143 -24.74 12.91 -2.24
N PHE A 144 -25.92 12.78 -1.66
CA PHE A 144 -27.03 12.04 -2.26
C PHE A 144 -27.85 12.92 -3.19
N VAL A 145 -28.25 12.36 -4.31
CA VAL A 145 -29.20 12.97 -5.26
C VAL A 145 -30.36 12.02 -5.43
N THR A 146 -31.54 12.51 -5.19
CA THR A 146 -32.80 11.75 -5.23
C THR A 146 -33.69 12.22 -6.38
N ASN A 147 -34.55 11.33 -6.86
CA ASN A 147 -35.54 11.63 -7.88
C ASN A 147 -36.90 11.02 -7.50
N LYS A 148 -37.93 11.85 -7.40
CA LYS A 148 -39.31 11.43 -7.10
C LYS A 148 -40.06 10.83 -8.30
N THR A 149 -39.52 11.03 -9.51
CA THR A 149 -40.24 10.67 -10.72
C THR A 149 -39.88 9.24 -11.14
N SER A 150 -40.88 8.37 -11.23
CA SER A 150 -40.77 7.08 -11.91
C SER A 150 -41.08 7.27 -13.38
N GLY A 151 -40.08 7.26 -14.27
CA GLY A 151 -40.27 7.41 -15.70
C GLY A 151 -39.03 7.03 -16.51
N SER A 152 -39.25 6.52 -17.73
CA SER A 152 -38.16 6.27 -18.69
C SER A 152 -37.55 7.60 -19.10
N GLY A 153 -36.23 7.78 -18.86
CA GLY A 153 -35.46 8.98 -19.22
C GLY A 153 -34.81 9.71 -18.06
N SER A 154 -35.02 9.28 -16.82
CA SER A 154 -34.27 9.81 -15.70
C SER A 154 -32.87 9.13 -15.65
N THR A 155 -31.87 9.86 -15.24
CA THR A 155 -30.49 9.36 -14.99
C THR A 155 -30.46 8.20 -13.96
N PHE A 156 -31.58 7.95 -13.29
CA PHE A 156 -31.73 6.98 -12.19
C PHE A 156 -32.67 5.82 -12.51
N GLY A 157 -33.16 5.69 -13.73
CA GLY A 157 -34.19 4.72 -14.07
C GLY A 157 -35.58 5.07 -13.48
N SER A 158 -36.54 4.15 -13.58
CA SER A 158 -37.93 4.35 -13.15
C SER A 158 -38.20 4.10 -11.66
N ASN A 159 -37.19 4.02 -10.82
CA ASN A 159 -37.33 3.59 -9.42
C ASN A 159 -36.97 4.71 -8.44
N LYS A 160 -37.95 5.14 -7.64
CA LYS A 160 -37.79 6.15 -6.58
C LYS A 160 -36.83 5.72 -5.46
N LYS A 161 -36.48 4.44 -5.40
CA LYS A 161 -35.55 3.86 -4.41
C LYS A 161 -34.09 3.92 -4.88
N ILE A 162 -33.83 4.41 -6.09
CA ILE A 162 -32.49 4.59 -6.57
C ILE A 162 -31.97 5.96 -6.18
N VAL A 163 -30.84 5.99 -5.52
CA VAL A 163 -30.14 7.20 -5.08
C VAL A 163 -28.80 7.28 -5.77
N LEU A 164 -28.52 8.42 -6.43
CA LEU A 164 -27.19 8.70 -6.95
C LEU A 164 -26.30 9.24 -5.83
N VAL A 165 -25.13 8.66 -5.67
CA VAL A 165 -24.14 9.08 -4.71
C VAL A 165 -23.00 9.81 -5.42
N ARG A 166 -22.73 11.03 -5.02
CA ARG A 166 -21.55 11.80 -5.47
C ARG A 166 -20.36 11.49 -4.58
N HIS A 167 -19.39 10.81 -5.16
CA HIS A 167 -18.20 10.31 -4.48
C HIS A 167 -16.99 10.53 -5.38
N PRO A 168 -16.40 11.72 -5.41
CA PRO A 168 -15.34 12.07 -6.35
C PRO A 168 -14.14 11.14 -6.24
N ASN A 169 -13.59 10.73 -7.37
CA ASN A 169 -12.38 9.88 -7.46
C ASN A 169 -12.46 8.61 -6.61
N HIS A 170 -13.63 7.97 -6.55
CA HIS A 170 -13.81 6.79 -5.71
C HIS A 170 -13.05 5.56 -6.23
N GLY A 171 -12.70 5.52 -7.51
CA GLY A 171 -11.91 4.46 -8.09
C GLY A 171 -12.58 3.08 -8.15
N MET A 172 -13.84 2.94 -7.76
CA MET A 172 -14.63 1.71 -7.89
C MET A 172 -15.17 1.56 -9.32
N TYR A 173 -15.50 0.34 -9.71
CA TYR A 173 -16.13 0.04 -10.98
C TYR A 173 -17.30 -0.91 -10.77
N GLN A 174 -18.13 -1.08 -11.79
CA GLN A 174 -19.30 -1.93 -11.70
C GLN A 174 -18.92 -3.40 -11.47
N GLY A 175 -19.60 -4.03 -10.53
CA GLY A 175 -19.36 -5.40 -10.10
C GLY A 175 -20.03 -5.62 -8.75
N ASN A 176 -19.57 -6.56 -7.97
CA ASN A 176 -20.08 -6.81 -6.61
C ASN A 176 -19.45 -5.91 -5.54
N GLU A 177 -19.04 -4.71 -5.94
CA GLU A 177 -18.48 -3.75 -5.01
C GLU A 177 -19.57 -3.16 -4.12
N GLU A 178 -19.22 -2.93 -2.88
CA GLU A 178 -20.11 -2.40 -1.87
C GLU A 178 -19.51 -1.15 -1.23
N VAL A 179 -20.35 -0.37 -0.61
CA VAL A 179 -19.93 0.74 0.25
C VAL A 179 -20.66 0.67 1.58
N ILE A 180 -20.01 1.11 2.64
CA ILE A 180 -20.73 1.42 3.88
C ILE A 180 -20.90 2.93 3.96
N ILE A 181 -22.13 3.34 4.15
CA ILE A 181 -22.51 4.74 4.35
C ILE A 181 -22.84 4.93 5.83
N GLU A 182 -22.27 5.96 6.42
CA GLU A 182 -22.47 6.33 7.82
C GLU A 182 -22.63 7.84 7.96
N GLY A 183 -23.23 8.27 9.07
CA GLY A 183 -23.33 9.69 9.44
C GLY A 183 -24.41 10.49 8.71
N VAL A 184 -25.38 9.81 8.10
CA VAL A 184 -26.61 10.46 7.65
C VAL A 184 -27.47 10.71 8.89
N SER A 185 -27.60 11.98 9.29
CA SER A 185 -28.22 12.36 10.56
C SER A 185 -29.72 12.66 10.45
N ALA A 186 -30.22 12.93 9.26
CA ALA A 186 -31.63 13.27 9.01
C ALA A 186 -32.13 12.57 7.73
N ASP A 187 -33.46 12.45 7.62
CA ASP A 187 -34.10 11.91 6.43
C ASP A 187 -33.81 12.78 5.21
N VAL A 188 -33.64 12.12 4.04
CA VAL A 188 -33.27 12.79 2.80
C VAL A 188 -34.41 12.69 1.80
N ASN A 189 -35.06 13.82 1.54
CA ASN A 189 -36.11 13.92 0.51
C ASN A 189 -37.17 12.81 0.58
N GLY A 190 -37.62 12.48 1.83
CA GLY A 190 -38.58 11.43 2.12
C GLY A 190 -38.00 10.04 2.36
N ILE A 191 -36.74 9.84 2.07
CA ILE A 191 -36.03 8.60 2.39
C ILE A 191 -35.55 8.64 3.84
N ASN A 192 -35.89 7.61 4.61
CA ASN A 192 -35.44 7.51 5.99
C ASN A 192 -33.89 7.34 6.05
N LYS A 193 -33.27 8.10 6.98
CA LYS A 193 -31.81 8.07 7.20
C LYS A 193 -31.24 6.68 7.45
N ASP A 194 -32.01 5.81 8.11
CA ASP A 194 -31.56 4.46 8.43
C ASP A 194 -31.52 3.54 7.19
N ARG A 195 -32.17 3.96 6.10
CA ARG A 195 -32.07 3.27 4.81
C ARG A 195 -30.85 3.70 4.00
N LEU A 196 -30.33 4.86 4.26
CA LEU A 196 -29.11 5.38 3.65
C LEU A 196 -27.87 4.96 4.43
N ASN A 197 -27.95 4.88 5.76
CA ASN A 197 -26.90 4.31 6.59
C ASN A 197 -26.87 2.78 6.44
N GLY A 198 -25.68 2.23 6.23
CA GLY A 198 -25.46 0.79 6.11
C GLY A 198 -24.68 0.39 4.87
N THR A 199 -24.72 -0.90 4.57
CA THR A 199 -24.01 -1.49 3.42
C THR A 199 -24.89 -1.47 2.17
N HIS A 200 -24.33 -0.99 1.07
CA HIS A 200 -25.02 -0.90 -0.21
C HIS A 200 -24.15 -1.41 -1.35
N THR A 201 -24.72 -2.23 -2.21
CA THR A 201 -24.10 -2.60 -3.48
C THR A 201 -24.23 -1.45 -4.47
N ILE A 202 -23.16 -1.14 -5.18
CA ILE A 202 -23.12 -0.04 -6.14
C ILE A 202 -23.48 -0.51 -7.55
N ALA A 203 -24.08 0.39 -8.34
CA ALA A 203 -24.41 0.19 -9.74
C ALA A 203 -24.23 1.49 -10.53
N ASN A 204 -24.27 1.43 -11.85
CA ASN A 204 -24.16 2.59 -12.76
C ASN A 204 -22.98 3.50 -12.42
N VAL A 205 -21.82 2.89 -12.32
CA VAL A 205 -20.61 3.53 -11.81
C VAL A 205 -19.97 4.43 -12.88
N THR A 206 -19.67 5.67 -12.50
CA THR A 206 -18.86 6.61 -13.27
C THR A 206 -17.59 6.96 -12.49
N HIS A 207 -16.79 7.89 -12.96
CA HIS A 207 -15.58 8.34 -12.26
C HIS A 207 -15.86 8.93 -10.87
N ASP A 208 -16.97 9.68 -10.75
CA ASP A 208 -17.27 10.48 -9.55
C ASP A 208 -18.63 10.13 -8.92
N THR A 209 -19.38 9.20 -9.51
CA THR A 209 -20.72 8.87 -9.04
C THR A 209 -21.03 7.39 -9.25
N TYR A 210 -21.96 6.90 -8.45
CA TYR A 210 -22.60 5.59 -8.62
C TYR A 210 -24.03 5.66 -8.07
N THR A 211 -24.83 4.66 -8.35
CA THR A 211 -26.17 4.52 -7.76
C THR A 211 -26.19 3.40 -6.73
N ILE A 212 -27.03 3.57 -5.72
CA ILE A 212 -27.44 2.54 -4.76
C ILE A 212 -28.95 2.34 -4.84
N THR A 213 -29.40 1.10 -4.68
CA THR A 213 -30.83 0.78 -4.64
C THR A 213 -31.23 0.45 -3.22
N LEU A 214 -32.16 1.22 -2.68
CA LEU A 214 -32.64 1.04 -1.31
C LEU A 214 -33.77 0.00 -1.27
N THR A 215 -33.94 -0.66 -0.13
CA THR A 215 -34.96 -1.68 0.11
C THR A 215 -35.77 -1.36 1.35
N GLY A 216 -36.98 -1.91 1.41
CA GLY A 216 -37.87 -1.77 2.57
C GLY A 216 -38.84 -0.59 2.50
N THR A 217 -39.51 -0.32 3.60
CA THR A 217 -40.42 0.83 3.78
C THR A 217 -39.65 2.13 3.96
N ASN A 218 -40.23 3.27 3.61
CA ASN A 218 -39.60 4.59 3.72
C ASN A 218 -38.28 4.73 2.93
N SER A 219 -38.17 4.00 1.81
CA SER A 219 -37.02 4.03 0.87
C SER A 219 -37.31 4.85 -0.38
N ASP A 220 -38.52 5.34 -0.56
CA ASP A 220 -38.97 6.08 -1.74
C ASP A 220 -38.70 7.58 -1.58
N ALA A 221 -38.08 8.16 -2.59
CA ALA A 221 -37.92 9.61 -2.66
C ALA A 221 -39.27 10.27 -2.91
N THR A 222 -39.62 11.26 -2.12
CA THR A 222 -40.84 12.07 -2.26
C THR A 222 -40.57 13.43 -2.91
N SER A 223 -39.33 13.83 -3.01
CA SER A 223 -38.88 15.04 -3.69
C SER A 223 -37.57 14.84 -4.40
N ASP A 224 -37.33 15.67 -5.41
CA ASP A 224 -36.07 15.77 -6.11
C ASP A 224 -35.11 16.64 -5.30
N GLY A 225 -33.80 16.36 -5.37
CA GLY A 225 -32.84 17.24 -4.77
C GLY A 225 -31.61 16.53 -4.23
N ARG A 226 -30.77 17.32 -3.57
CA ARG A 226 -29.56 16.83 -2.89
C ARG A 226 -29.77 16.80 -1.38
N GLY A 227 -29.13 15.83 -0.71
CA GLY A 227 -29.25 15.70 0.74
C GLY A 227 -28.13 14.83 1.34
N GLY A 228 -28.24 14.61 2.65
CA GLY A 228 -27.31 13.81 3.45
C GLY A 228 -26.47 14.62 4.44
N GLY A 229 -26.31 15.91 4.20
CA GLY A 229 -25.53 16.79 5.07
C GLY A 229 -24.03 16.64 4.89
N SER A 230 -23.25 17.26 5.77
CA SER A 230 -21.78 17.26 5.74
C SER A 230 -21.15 16.18 6.63
N GLY A 231 -21.97 15.43 7.37
CA GLY A 231 -21.50 14.37 8.28
C GLY A 231 -21.28 13.01 7.62
N VAL A 232 -21.71 12.85 6.37
CA VAL A 232 -21.66 11.57 5.67
C VAL A 232 -20.22 11.10 5.45
N LYS A 233 -19.97 9.88 5.86
CA LYS A 233 -18.71 9.16 5.62
C LYS A 233 -19.01 7.90 4.82
N ILE A 234 -18.12 7.56 3.91
CA ILE A 234 -18.24 6.36 3.10
C ILE A 234 -16.96 5.54 3.23
N THR A 235 -17.13 4.26 3.55
CA THR A 235 -16.08 3.26 3.49
C THR A 235 -16.20 2.51 2.16
N GLU A 236 -15.15 2.56 1.36
CA GLU A 236 -15.08 1.85 0.07
C GLU A 236 -14.68 0.40 0.33
N ASN A 237 -15.50 -0.51 -0.18
CA ASN A 237 -15.24 -1.94 -0.05
C ASN A 237 -14.59 -2.46 -1.34
N ARG A 238 -13.29 -2.30 -1.42
CA ARG A 238 -12.51 -2.76 -2.55
C ARG A 238 -11.88 -4.11 -2.25
N HIS A 239 -11.93 -4.99 -3.25
CA HIS A 239 -11.09 -6.18 -3.26
C HIS A 239 -9.64 -5.78 -3.53
N MET A 240 -8.71 -6.58 -3.05
CA MET A 240 -7.31 -6.48 -3.45
C MET A 240 -6.95 -7.68 -4.33
N ASP A 241 -6.28 -7.42 -5.43
CA ASP A 241 -5.75 -8.45 -6.34
C ASP A 241 -4.26 -8.67 -6.11
N VAL A 242 -3.59 -7.64 -5.66
CA VAL A 242 -2.14 -7.62 -5.49
C VAL A 242 -1.79 -6.91 -4.19
N MET A 243 -0.84 -7.47 -3.46
CA MET A 243 -0.28 -6.87 -2.26
C MET A 243 1.23 -6.68 -2.43
N TYR A 244 1.70 -5.49 -2.10
CA TYR A 244 3.12 -5.15 -2.11
C TYR A 244 3.56 -4.66 -0.73
N PRO A 245 4.15 -5.53 0.12
CA PRO A 245 4.65 -5.12 1.42
C PRO A 245 6.03 -4.46 1.31
N VAL A 246 6.16 -3.31 1.94
CA VAL A 246 7.42 -2.59 2.14
C VAL A 246 7.70 -2.62 3.63
N ILE A 247 8.77 -3.32 4.03
CA ILE A 247 9.10 -3.52 5.43
C ILE A 247 10.53 -3.05 5.66
N SER A 248 10.68 -2.08 6.54
CA SER A 248 11.97 -1.61 6.99
C SER A 248 12.44 -2.48 8.15
N ASN A 249 13.61 -3.07 8.02
CA ASN A 249 14.19 -3.91 9.06
C ASN A 249 15.68 -3.68 9.21
N ILE A 250 16.20 -4.04 10.38
CA ILE A 250 17.63 -4.15 10.66
C ILE A 250 17.90 -5.61 11.02
N THR A 251 18.67 -6.29 10.19
CA THR A 251 19.19 -7.63 10.46
C THR A 251 20.69 -7.59 10.59
N VAL A 252 21.21 -8.17 11.66
CA VAL A 252 22.65 -8.24 11.95
C VAL A 252 23.13 -9.69 11.90
N PRO A 253 24.43 -9.96 11.70
CA PRO A 253 24.94 -11.33 11.68
C PRO A 253 24.52 -12.14 12.91
N GLY A 254 23.90 -13.30 12.66
CA GLY A 254 23.35 -14.17 13.71
C GLY A 254 21.87 -13.93 13.98
N THR A 255 21.21 -12.98 13.29
CA THR A 255 19.77 -12.78 13.36
C THR A 255 19.12 -13.10 12.01
N LYS A 256 17.84 -13.48 12.02
CA LYS A 256 17.07 -13.80 10.82
C LYS A 256 15.65 -13.28 10.94
N VAL A 257 15.14 -12.74 9.84
CA VAL A 257 13.74 -12.35 9.68
C VAL A 257 13.15 -13.14 8.52
N ARG A 258 11.95 -13.66 8.69
CA ARG A 258 11.16 -14.28 7.62
C ARG A 258 9.78 -13.64 7.60
N TYR A 259 9.23 -13.50 6.44
CA TYR A 259 7.95 -12.86 6.23
C TYR A 259 6.96 -13.83 5.63
N PHE A 260 5.77 -13.84 6.18
CA PHE A 260 4.68 -14.68 5.70
C PHE A 260 3.43 -13.86 5.57
N VAL A 261 2.61 -14.19 4.60
CA VAL A 261 1.29 -13.59 4.45
C VAL A 261 0.24 -14.69 4.43
N ARG A 262 -0.93 -14.35 4.89
CA ARG A 262 -2.15 -15.12 4.67
C ARG A 262 -3.33 -14.18 4.47
N THR A 263 -4.29 -14.62 3.71
CA THR A 263 -5.58 -13.96 3.62
C THR A 263 -6.45 -14.39 4.79
N VAL A 264 -7.34 -13.50 5.17
CA VAL A 264 -8.33 -13.75 6.21
C VAL A 264 -9.69 -13.60 5.57
N SER A 265 -10.59 -14.58 5.77
CA SER A 265 -11.94 -14.46 5.24
C SER A 265 -12.63 -13.27 5.85
N GLY A 266 -12.75 -12.25 5.04
CA GLY A 266 -13.37 -11.03 5.42
C GLY A 266 -14.45 -10.67 4.44
N LYS A 267 -15.67 -11.10 4.72
CA LYS A 267 -16.87 -10.56 4.07
C LYS A 267 -17.34 -9.26 4.71
N SER A 268 -16.73 -8.89 5.82
CA SER A 268 -17.01 -7.65 6.50
C SER A 268 -16.27 -6.51 5.80
N ILE A 269 -17.00 -5.53 5.34
CA ILE A 269 -16.43 -4.38 4.66
C ILE A 269 -15.76 -3.37 5.61
N ASN A 270 -15.85 -3.60 6.91
CA ASN A 270 -15.15 -2.76 7.89
C ASN A 270 -13.65 -3.11 8.04
N GLY A 271 -13.18 -4.17 7.37
CA GLY A 271 -11.79 -4.59 7.43
C GLY A 271 -11.35 -5.17 8.78
N SER A 272 -12.20 -5.13 9.79
CA SER A 272 -11.92 -5.70 11.10
C SER A 272 -12.18 -7.20 11.09
N GLU A 273 -11.13 -7.96 10.97
CA GLU A 273 -11.17 -9.41 10.82
C GLU A 273 -10.81 -10.17 12.11
N THR A 274 -10.94 -9.50 13.24
CA THR A 274 -10.68 -10.11 14.55
C THR A 274 -11.60 -11.30 14.79
N GLY A 275 -11.02 -12.46 15.08
CA GLY A 275 -11.75 -13.69 15.36
C GLY A 275 -12.21 -14.48 14.14
N LYS A 276 -11.87 -14.08 12.94
CA LYS A 276 -12.23 -14.82 11.72
C LYS A 276 -11.28 -15.96 11.41
N THR A 277 -11.83 -16.95 10.75
CA THR A 277 -11.06 -18.11 10.30
C THR A 277 -10.08 -17.67 9.24
N LYS A 278 -8.85 -18.10 9.38
CA LYS A 278 -7.80 -17.91 8.38
C LYS A 278 -8.12 -18.82 7.19
N ASP A 279 -8.32 -18.22 6.03
CA ASP A 279 -8.79 -18.94 4.83
C ASP A 279 -7.73 -19.85 4.24
N ALA A 280 -6.45 -19.53 4.47
CA ALA A 280 -5.37 -20.21 3.83
C ALA A 280 -4.19 -20.41 4.75
N ALA A 281 -3.36 -21.40 4.45
CA ALA A 281 -2.05 -21.55 5.05
C ALA A 281 -1.20 -20.31 4.74
N ARG A 282 -0.35 -19.91 5.69
CA ARG A 282 0.61 -18.85 5.45
C ARG A 282 1.65 -19.27 4.42
N PHE A 283 2.08 -18.36 3.57
CA PHE A 283 3.17 -18.59 2.64
C PHE A 283 4.26 -17.51 2.75
N GLU A 284 5.49 -17.94 2.52
CA GLU A 284 6.66 -17.08 2.68
C GLU A 284 6.78 -16.10 1.52
N ILE A 285 7.08 -14.86 1.85
CA ILE A 285 7.24 -13.77 0.89
C ILE A 285 8.59 -13.08 1.01
N LEU A 286 8.96 -12.34 -0.02
CA LEU A 286 10.14 -11.49 -0.01
C LEU A 286 9.69 -10.04 -0.20
N PRO A 287 9.66 -9.23 0.87
CA PRO A 287 9.30 -7.83 0.79
C PRO A 287 10.37 -6.98 0.11
N ASN A 288 10.10 -5.70 -0.09
CA ASN A 288 11.03 -4.69 -0.60
C ASN A 288 11.59 -4.98 -2.00
N ARG A 289 10.88 -5.75 -2.79
CA ARG A 289 11.30 -5.98 -4.17
C ARG A 289 10.75 -4.91 -5.08
N THR A 290 11.60 -4.40 -5.94
CA THR A 290 11.20 -3.45 -6.97
C THR A 290 10.16 -4.08 -7.88
N PHE A 291 9.03 -3.40 -8.02
CA PHE A 291 8.03 -3.76 -9.00
C PHE A 291 8.59 -3.52 -10.40
N THR A 292 8.74 -4.57 -11.19
CA THR A 292 9.13 -4.47 -12.60
C THR A 292 8.06 -5.10 -13.48
N PHE A 293 7.95 -4.61 -14.70
CA PHE A 293 7.00 -5.15 -15.67
C PHE A 293 7.26 -6.64 -16.00
N ALA A 294 8.53 -7.03 -16.02
CA ALA A 294 8.95 -8.40 -16.31
C ALA A 294 8.78 -9.35 -15.13
N ASN A 295 8.75 -8.82 -13.90
CA ASN A 295 8.68 -9.63 -12.71
C ASN A 295 7.94 -8.86 -11.62
N PRO A 296 6.62 -8.71 -11.74
CA PRO A 296 5.81 -8.08 -10.70
C PRO A 296 5.82 -9.02 -9.49
N ARG A 297 6.68 -8.73 -8.54
CA ARG A 297 6.74 -9.50 -7.31
C ARG A 297 5.81 -8.95 -6.27
N CYS A 298 4.60 -8.87 -6.66
CA CYS A 298 3.50 -8.65 -5.78
C CYS A 298 2.98 -10.02 -5.36
N ILE A 299 2.39 -10.09 -4.21
CA ILE A 299 1.68 -11.26 -3.75
C ILE A 299 0.34 -11.24 -4.45
N TYR A 300 0.10 -12.23 -5.27
CA TYR A 300 -1.19 -12.40 -5.92
C TYR A 300 -2.16 -13.08 -4.98
N SER A 301 -3.42 -13.05 -5.35
CA SER A 301 -4.52 -13.70 -4.64
C SER A 301 -4.42 -15.21 -4.51
N ASP A 302 -3.51 -15.82 -5.20
CA ASP A 302 -3.30 -17.25 -5.12
C ASP A 302 -2.22 -17.58 -4.10
N VAL A 303 -2.62 -18.33 -3.10
CA VAL A 303 -1.80 -18.71 -1.96
C VAL A 303 -0.76 -19.75 -2.32
N ASN A 304 -1.03 -20.58 -3.30
CA ASN A 304 -0.21 -21.74 -3.61
C ASN A 304 0.44 -21.72 -4.99
N GLY A 305 0.11 -20.76 -5.83
CA GLY A 305 0.61 -20.71 -7.21
C GLY A 305 0.07 -21.84 -8.11
N GLU A 306 -0.79 -22.68 -7.59
CA GLU A 306 -1.20 -23.91 -8.28
C GLU A 306 -2.68 -24.00 -8.64
N ASP A 307 -3.56 -23.21 -8.01
CA ASP A 307 -4.98 -23.38 -8.27
C ASP A 307 -5.79 -22.09 -8.15
N LEU A 308 -6.00 -21.45 -9.30
CA LEU A 308 -6.78 -20.25 -9.48
C LEU A 308 -8.28 -20.54 -9.53
N THR A 309 -8.78 -21.37 -8.64
CA THR A 309 -10.20 -21.53 -8.50
C THR A 309 -10.86 -20.27 -7.98
N ALA A 310 -12.07 -19.97 -8.43
CA ALA A 310 -12.80 -18.74 -8.10
C ALA A 310 -12.98 -18.49 -6.59
N SER A 311 -12.79 -19.51 -5.75
CA SER A 311 -12.95 -19.45 -4.32
C SER A 311 -11.72 -19.00 -3.52
N ASN A 312 -10.53 -19.04 -4.12
CA ASN A 312 -9.25 -18.77 -3.42
C ASN A 312 -8.60 -17.44 -3.83
N ARG A 313 -9.35 -16.52 -4.42
CA ARG A 313 -8.83 -15.27 -4.96
C ARG A 313 -8.73 -14.19 -3.88
N PHE A 314 -7.63 -13.45 -3.87
CA PHE A 314 -7.50 -12.20 -3.11
C PHE A 314 -8.64 -11.23 -3.42
N GLY A 315 -9.08 -11.18 -4.67
CA GLY A 315 -10.19 -10.35 -5.12
C GLY A 315 -11.51 -10.59 -4.39
N THR A 316 -11.63 -11.66 -3.60
CA THR A 316 -12.75 -11.89 -2.69
C THR A 316 -12.43 -11.54 -1.24
N ASN A 317 -11.15 -11.33 -0.91
CA ASN A 317 -10.69 -11.06 0.43
C ASN A 317 -10.32 -9.58 0.57
N LYS A 318 -10.70 -9.00 1.70
CA LYS A 318 -10.53 -7.58 2.02
C LYS A 318 -9.52 -7.38 3.13
N SER A 319 -9.08 -8.48 3.74
CA SER A 319 -8.19 -8.50 4.88
C SER A 319 -7.04 -9.47 4.67
N PHE A 320 -5.95 -9.17 5.33
CA PHE A 320 -4.75 -9.99 5.33
C PHE A 320 -4.08 -9.96 6.70
N GLN A 321 -3.27 -10.97 6.97
CA GLN A 321 -2.30 -10.95 8.05
C GLN A 321 -0.90 -11.09 7.47
N LEU A 322 -0.02 -10.21 7.89
CA LEU A 322 1.41 -10.30 7.64
C LEU A 322 2.06 -10.81 8.93
N GLU A 323 2.67 -11.98 8.88
CA GLU A 323 3.40 -12.57 9.99
C GLU A 323 4.90 -12.41 9.75
N VAL A 324 5.59 -11.87 10.73
CA VAL A 324 7.03 -11.66 10.68
C VAL A 324 7.67 -12.51 11.77
N GLU A 325 8.44 -13.51 11.35
CA GLU A 325 9.22 -14.36 12.26
C GLU A 325 10.58 -13.72 12.52
N LEU A 326 10.89 -13.54 13.80
CA LEU A 326 12.14 -12.99 14.29
C LEU A 326 12.89 -14.07 15.04
N SER A 327 14.12 -14.36 14.67
CA SER A 327 14.98 -15.33 15.35
C SER A 327 16.41 -14.84 15.46
N SER A 328 17.11 -15.32 16.47
CA SER A 328 18.51 -15.01 16.71
C SER A 328 19.25 -16.24 17.24
N THR A 329 20.52 -16.37 16.91
CA THR A 329 21.46 -17.34 17.48
C THR A 329 22.25 -16.76 18.65
N LYS A 330 22.07 -15.46 18.95
CA LYS A 330 22.82 -14.75 20.00
C LYS A 330 21.84 -14.06 20.95
N SER A 331 21.91 -14.35 22.24
CA SER A 331 20.97 -13.82 23.25
C SER A 331 21.02 -12.30 23.44
N HIS A 332 22.05 -11.63 22.95
CA HIS A 332 22.21 -10.17 23.04
C HIS A 332 21.86 -9.44 21.74
N LEU A 333 21.42 -10.16 20.71
CA LEU A 333 21.03 -9.57 19.44
C LEU A 333 19.60 -9.99 19.06
N SER A 334 18.85 -9.07 18.50
CA SER A 334 17.55 -9.31 17.88
C SER A 334 17.48 -8.55 16.57
N PRO A 335 16.80 -9.07 15.55
CA PRO A 335 16.41 -8.25 14.43
C PRO A 335 15.37 -7.21 14.88
N VAL A 336 15.31 -6.10 14.18
CA VAL A 336 14.40 -4.98 14.48
C VAL A 336 13.53 -4.71 13.25
N ILE A 337 12.25 -4.51 13.48
CA ILE A 337 11.30 -4.03 12.47
C ILE A 337 10.94 -2.59 12.81
N ASP A 338 11.14 -1.70 11.85
CA ASP A 338 10.74 -0.29 11.96
C ASP A 338 9.28 -0.16 11.53
N MET A 339 8.38 -0.06 12.49
CA MET A 339 6.93 0.01 12.24
C MET A 339 6.52 1.33 11.59
N ASP A 340 7.24 2.42 11.84
CA ASP A 340 6.93 3.74 11.25
C ASP A 340 7.25 3.78 9.74
N ARG A 341 8.13 2.88 9.29
CA ARG A 341 8.52 2.73 7.89
C ARG A 341 8.03 1.42 7.26
N THR A 342 7.06 0.80 7.88
CA THR A 342 6.44 -0.42 7.36
C THR A 342 5.08 -0.08 6.78
N SER A 343 4.85 -0.46 5.53
CA SER A 343 3.60 -0.23 4.82
C SER A 343 3.25 -1.39 3.91
N VAL A 344 1.99 -1.52 3.59
CA VAL A 344 1.50 -2.47 2.59
C VAL A 344 0.67 -1.70 1.56
N HIS A 345 1.08 -1.78 0.29
CA HIS A 345 0.33 -1.24 -0.82
C HIS A 345 -0.55 -2.34 -1.40
N THR A 346 -1.83 -2.10 -1.47
CA THR A 346 -2.80 -2.99 -2.10
C THR A 346 -3.24 -2.42 -3.43
N ILE A 347 -3.35 -3.27 -4.44
CA ILE A 347 -3.73 -2.89 -5.81
C ILE A 347 -4.91 -3.74 -6.24
N GLN A 348 -5.88 -3.10 -6.86
CA GLN A 348 -6.98 -3.75 -7.57
C GLN A 348 -6.77 -3.53 -9.07
N ASN A 349 -6.75 -4.60 -9.83
CA ASN A 349 -6.66 -4.54 -11.27
C ASN A 349 -8.04 -4.28 -11.89
N ARG A 350 -8.06 -3.46 -12.94
CA ARG A 350 -9.27 -3.20 -13.72
C ARG A 350 -9.15 -3.88 -15.07
N ILE A 351 -9.83 -5.00 -15.20
CA ILE A 351 -9.82 -5.82 -16.41
C ILE A 351 -11.21 -6.41 -16.61
N GLY A 352 -11.67 -6.41 -17.84
CA GLY A 352 -12.94 -7.02 -18.22
C GLY A 352 -12.85 -8.55 -18.40
N ASN A 353 -13.98 -9.24 -18.37
CA ASN A 353 -14.05 -10.68 -18.58
C ASN A 353 -13.89 -11.01 -20.07
N SER A 354 -13.16 -12.09 -20.39
CA SER A 354 -12.89 -12.55 -21.75
C SER A 354 -14.14 -12.86 -22.59
N GLY A 355 -15.29 -13.15 -21.96
CA GLY A 355 -16.52 -13.49 -22.68
C GLY A 355 -17.29 -12.31 -23.29
N SER A 356 -16.97 -11.07 -22.95
CA SER A 356 -17.72 -9.87 -23.38
C SER A 356 -16.98 -8.98 -24.38
N ALA A 357 -15.73 -9.30 -24.69
CA ALA A 357 -14.80 -8.40 -25.38
C ALA A 357 -15.14 -8.07 -26.86
N SER A 358 -15.99 -8.82 -27.54
CA SER A 358 -16.00 -8.75 -28.99
C SER A 358 -16.96 -7.71 -29.60
N SER A 359 -18.09 -7.42 -28.99
CA SER A 359 -19.13 -6.60 -29.68
C SER A 359 -19.05 -5.11 -29.43
N GLY A 360 -18.65 -4.68 -28.23
CA GLY A 360 -18.53 -3.25 -27.87
C GLY A 360 -17.27 -2.60 -28.40
N GLU A 361 -16.22 -3.37 -28.65
CA GLU A 361 -14.90 -2.87 -29.05
C GLU A 361 -14.79 -2.53 -30.53
N LEU A 362 -15.76 -2.93 -31.36
CA LEU A 362 -15.82 -2.53 -32.79
C LEU A 362 -16.28 -1.08 -32.97
N ALA A 363 -16.89 -0.47 -31.95
CA ALA A 363 -17.39 0.89 -32.05
C ALA A 363 -16.27 1.90 -32.33
N ALA A 364 -16.54 2.87 -33.22
CA ALA A 364 -15.61 3.94 -33.58
C ALA A 364 -15.17 4.74 -32.34
N ARG A 365 -16.07 4.97 -31.42
CA ARG A 365 -15.82 5.68 -30.15
C ARG A 365 -16.36 4.84 -28.99
N GLY A 366 -15.60 4.83 -27.90
CA GLY A 366 -15.97 4.06 -26.73
C GLY A 366 -15.38 2.66 -26.72
N GLY A 367 -16.18 1.72 -26.30
CA GLY A 367 -15.84 0.34 -25.99
C GLY A 367 -16.19 0.02 -24.55
N THR A 368 -16.35 -1.24 -24.22
CA THR A 368 -16.80 -1.72 -22.91
C THR A 368 -15.66 -2.22 -22.01
N GLU A 369 -14.55 -2.61 -22.64
CA GLU A 369 -13.43 -3.21 -21.92
C GLU A 369 -12.66 -2.19 -21.11
N LEU A 370 -12.26 -2.59 -19.89
CA LEU A 370 -11.58 -1.72 -18.93
C LEU A 370 -10.09 -1.57 -19.25
N ALA A 371 -9.44 -2.64 -19.70
CA ALA A 371 -8.01 -2.66 -20.03
C ALA A 371 -7.82 -2.57 -21.55
N ARG A 372 -7.55 -1.37 -22.04
CA ARG A 372 -7.29 -1.13 -23.46
C ARG A 372 -6.25 -0.05 -23.67
N TYR A 373 -5.46 -0.24 -24.70
CA TYR A 373 -4.50 0.72 -25.20
C TYR A 373 -4.84 1.09 -26.63
N ILE A 374 -4.92 2.37 -26.93
CA ILE A 374 -5.19 2.89 -28.29
C ILE A 374 -4.00 3.78 -28.68
N THR A 375 -3.39 3.48 -29.83
CA THR A 375 -2.29 4.27 -30.35
C THR A 375 -2.78 5.66 -30.75
N ARG A 376 -1.86 6.57 -30.97
CA ARG A 376 -2.16 7.79 -31.71
C ARG A 376 -2.57 7.43 -33.14
N LYS A 377 -3.26 8.37 -33.81
CA LYS A 377 -3.42 8.34 -35.27
C LYS A 377 -2.02 8.38 -35.90
N ILE A 378 -1.72 7.41 -36.74
CA ILE A 378 -0.47 7.30 -37.49
C ILE A 378 -0.77 7.67 -38.94
N GLN A 379 -0.10 8.72 -39.42
CA GLN A 379 -0.16 9.14 -40.82
C GLN A 379 1.08 8.59 -41.50
N LEU A 380 0.87 7.79 -42.54
CA LEU A 380 1.95 7.27 -43.37
C LEU A 380 2.38 8.32 -44.38
N GLN A 381 3.63 8.25 -44.81
CA GLN A 381 4.16 9.12 -45.85
C GLN A 381 3.65 8.68 -47.24
N GLU A 382 3.56 7.38 -47.43
CA GLU A 382 3.02 6.73 -48.63
C GLU A 382 1.92 5.73 -48.21
N GLU A 383 1.03 5.42 -49.11
CA GLU A 383 -0.01 4.43 -48.85
C GLU A 383 0.59 3.03 -48.77
N ALA A 384 0.06 2.23 -47.86
CA ALA A 384 0.40 0.83 -47.68
C ALA A 384 -0.85 -0.04 -47.88
N ASP A 385 -0.66 -1.30 -48.14
CA ASP A 385 -1.74 -2.28 -48.30
C ASP A 385 -1.73 -3.38 -47.23
N VAL A 386 -0.58 -3.60 -46.59
CA VAL A 386 -0.39 -4.59 -45.53
C VAL A 386 0.26 -3.95 -44.29
N PHE A 387 -0.02 -4.48 -43.14
CA PHE A 387 0.78 -4.17 -41.94
C PHE A 387 1.04 -5.42 -41.11
N ASN A 388 2.22 -5.42 -40.47
CA ASN A 388 2.61 -6.41 -39.47
C ASN A 388 2.75 -5.72 -38.10
N VAL A 389 2.12 -6.30 -37.08
CA VAL A 389 2.19 -5.83 -35.70
C VAL A 389 2.90 -6.87 -34.86
N TYR A 390 3.92 -6.43 -34.14
CA TYR A 390 4.69 -7.25 -33.23
C TYR A 390 4.49 -6.77 -31.79
N LEU A 391 4.25 -7.72 -30.90
CA LEU A 391 4.15 -7.49 -29.47
C LEU A 391 4.96 -8.52 -28.71
N ASN A 392 5.66 -8.10 -27.66
CA ASN A 392 6.08 -9.03 -26.62
C ASN A 392 4.94 -9.19 -25.61
N ALA A 393 4.33 -10.36 -25.59
CA ALA A 393 3.15 -10.66 -24.78
C ALA A 393 3.44 -11.70 -23.71
N HIS A 394 2.94 -11.44 -22.50
CA HIS A 394 2.80 -12.44 -21.43
C HIS A 394 1.29 -12.69 -21.28
N LYS A 395 0.84 -13.88 -21.64
CA LYS A 395 -0.57 -14.28 -21.67
C LYS A 395 -0.78 -15.49 -20.78
N PRO A 396 -1.01 -15.30 -19.48
CA PRO A 396 -1.35 -16.38 -18.55
C PRO A 396 -2.64 -17.11 -18.94
N THR A 397 -2.75 -18.35 -18.51
CA THR A 397 -3.98 -19.14 -18.72
C THR A 397 -5.21 -18.42 -18.13
N GLY A 398 -6.29 -18.35 -18.89
CA GLY A 398 -7.52 -17.63 -18.50
C GLY A 398 -7.54 -16.15 -18.88
N THR A 399 -6.52 -15.67 -19.60
CA THR A 399 -6.48 -14.30 -20.14
C THR A 399 -6.52 -14.28 -21.65
N ASP A 400 -6.79 -13.11 -22.24
CA ASP A 400 -6.64 -12.90 -23.68
C ASP A 400 -6.12 -11.52 -24.03
N ILE A 401 -5.48 -11.42 -25.22
CA ILE A 401 -4.95 -10.19 -25.81
C ILE A 401 -5.48 -10.11 -27.24
N LEU A 402 -6.28 -9.09 -27.51
CA LEU A 402 -6.93 -8.89 -28.78
C LEU A 402 -6.39 -7.63 -29.45
N LEU A 403 -6.02 -7.76 -30.73
CA LEU A 403 -5.60 -6.63 -31.55
C LEU A 403 -6.75 -6.18 -32.44
N TYR A 404 -7.04 -4.90 -32.40
CA TYR A 404 -7.95 -4.23 -33.30
C TYR A 404 -7.23 -3.15 -34.10
N TYR A 405 -7.69 -2.89 -35.27
CA TYR A 405 -7.17 -1.83 -36.13
C TYR A 405 -8.30 -1.07 -36.81
N ARG A 406 -7.98 0.11 -37.29
CA ARG A 406 -8.77 0.84 -38.27
C ARG A 406 -7.87 1.59 -39.23
N VAL A 407 -8.29 1.70 -40.47
CA VAL A 407 -7.50 2.31 -41.54
C VAL A 407 -8.35 3.30 -42.32
N LEU A 408 -7.68 4.22 -43.00
CA LEU A 408 -8.32 5.20 -43.87
C LEU A 408 -7.39 5.55 -45.02
N GLY A 409 -7.91 5.67 -46.24
CA GLY A 409 -7.14 6.09 -47.41
C GLY A 409 -6.60 7.51 -47.21
N GLN A 410 -5.43 7.80 -47.78
CA GLN A 410 -4.69 9.05 -47.57
C GLN A 410 -5.54 10.28 -47.98
N ASN A 411 -6.33 10.19 -49.03
CA ASN A 411 -7.15 11.26 -49.58
C ASN A 411 -8.58 11.29 -49.06
N SER A 412 -8.89 10.50 -48.03
CA SER A 412 -10.24 10.44 -47.47
C SER A 412 -10.57 11.74 -46.72
N LYS A 413 -11.78 12.27 -47.00
CA LYS A 413 -12.32 13.42 -46.25
C LYS A 413 -12.93 13.07 -44.91
N LYS A 414 -13.01 11.77 -44.59
CA LYS A 414 -13.54 11.30 -43.33
C LYS A 414 -12.50 11.41 -42.21
N SER A 415 -12.97 11.43 -40.99
CA SER A 415 -12.11 11.32 -39.82
C SER A 415 -11.89 9.85 -39.47
N ILE A 416 -10.66 9.42 -39.23
CA ILE A 416 -10.37 8.07 -38.74
C ILE A 416 -11.10 7.77 -37.42
N PHE A 417 -11.40 8.78 -36.62
CA PHE A 417 -12.11 8.62 -35.35
C PHE A 417 -13.60 8.27 -35.51
N ASP A 418 -14.14 8.38 -36.71
CA ASP A 418 -15.51 7.99 -37.01
C ASP A 418 -15.58 6.60 -37.67
N GLU A 419 -14.45 6.02 -38.06
CA GLU A 419 -14.37 4.65 -38.59
C GLU A 419 -14.40 3.61 -37.46
N PRO A 420 -15.17 2.52 -37.61
CA PRO A 420 -15.19 1.41 -36.66
C PRO A 420 -13.83 0.72 -36.60
N PHE A 421 -13.57 0.08 -35.48
CA PHE A 421 -12.44 -0.83 -35.37
C PHE A 421 -12.77 -2.19 -35.93
N ILE A 422 -11.80 -2.86 -36.50
CA ILE A 422 -11.85 -4.20 -37.02
C ILE A 422 -10.96 -5.07 -36.15
N LEU A 423 -11.43 -6.24 -35.73
CA LEU A 423 -10.62 -7.23 -35.06
C LEU A 423 -9.60 -7.81 -36.04
N ALA A 424 -8.33 -7.78 -35.70
CA ALA A 424 -7.30 -8.43 -36.50
C ALA A 424 -7.46 -9.94 -36.35
N ASP A 425 -7.78 -10.61 -37.47
CA ASP A 425 -7.99 -12.05 -37.46
C ASP A 425 -6.69 -12.82 -37.21
N SER A 426 -6.82 -13.83 -36.41
CA SER A 426 -6.15 -15.13 -36.42
C SER A 426 -4.75 -15.34 -35.93
N THR A 427 -4.07 -14.40 -35.34
CA THR A 427 -2.94 -14.85 -34.53
C THR A 427 -3.42 -15.16 -33.12
N THR A 428 -3.52 -16.46 -32.79
CA THR A 428 -3.78 -16.85 -31.41
C THR A 428 -2.50 -16.60 -30.63
N VAL A 429 -2.52 -15.60 -29.76
CA VAL A 429 -1.42 -15.39 -28.82
C VAL A 429 -1.30 -16.62 -27.93
N PRO A 430 -0.15 -17.34 -27.94
CA PRO A 430 -0.01 -18.53 -27.14
C PRO A 430 -0.07 -18.21 -25.65
N PHE A 431 -0.56 -19.14 -24.85
CA PHE A 431 -0.50 -19.01 -23.40
C PHE A 431 0.95 -19.17 -22.94
N ASN A 432 1.39 -18.26 -22.09
CA ASN A 432 2.72 -18.25 -21.51
C ASN A 432 2.65 -17.75 -20.06
N ASP A 433 2.80 -18.67 -19.13
CA ASP A 433 2.73 -18.37 -17.68
C ASP A 433 4.10 -17.95 -17.10
N THR A 434 5.18 -18.10 -17.88
CA THR A 434 6.55 -17.93 -17.37
C THR A 434 7.29 -16.68 -17.84
N GLY A 435 6.82 -16.03 -18.90
CA GLY A 435 7.58 -14.91 -19.46
C GLY A 435 6.87 -14.15 -20.58
N PHE A 436 7.66 -13.48 -21.39
CA PHE A 436 7.19 -12.77 -22.57
C PHE A 436 7.65 -13.49 -23.82
N GLU A 437 6.75 -13.62 -24.79
CA GLU A 437 7.01 -14.13 -26.13
C GLU A 437 6.62 -13.08 -27.17
N GLU A 438 7.39 -13.00 -28.24
CA GLU A 438 7.04 -12.15 -29.39
C GLU A 438 5.92 -12.80 -30.19
N VAL A 439 4.88 -12.05 -30.45
CA VAL A 439 3.71 -12.45 -31.23
C VAL A 439 3.54 -11.49 -32.41
N GLU A 440 3.25 -12.03 -33.57
CA GLU A 440 3.07 -11.30 -34.82
C GLU A 440 1.64 -11.43 -35.34
N TRP A 441 1.06 -10.31 -35.76
CA TRP A 441 -0.15 -10.25 -36.58
C TRP A 441 0.24 -9.71 -37.96
N SER A 442 -0.10 -10.44 -39.01
CA SER A 442 0.02 -9.99 -40.37
C SER A 442 -1.39 -9.75 -40.91
N VAL A 443 -1.69 -8.55 -41.33
CA VAL A 443 -3.05 -8.12 -41.69
C VAL A 443 -3.05 -7.41 -43.06
N ASP A 444 -3.93 -7.88 -43.94
CA ASP A 444 -4.28 -7.22 -45.19
C ASP A 444 -5.68 -6.59 -45.02
N PRO A 445 -5.79 -5.25 -44.92
CA PRO A 445 -7.08 -4.56 -44.76
C PRO A 445 -7.98 -4.53 -45.97
N ALA A 446 -7.66 -5.26 -47.04
CA ALA A 446 -8.39 -5.28 -48.31
C ALA A 446 -8.44 -3.92 -49.00
N GLY A 447 -7.34 -3.19 -49.02
CA GLY A 447 -7.19 -1.93 -49.75
C GLY A 447 -6.09 -1.06 -49.23
N THR A 448 -5.65 -0.10 -50.05
CA THR A 448 -4.56 0.82 -49.63
C THR A 448 -5.04 1.81 -48.56
N PHE A 449 -4.17 2.12 -47.64
CA PHE A 449 -4.40 3.09 -46.57
C PHE A 449 -3.21 3.99 -46.34
N GLY A 450 -3.49 5.24 -46.03
CA GLY A 450 -2.49 6.24 -45.66
C GLY A 450 -2.55 6.64 -44.15
N VAL A 451 -3.60 6.17 -43.46
CA VAL A 451 -3.79 6.44 -42.04
C VAL A 451 -4.17 5.15 -41.30
N VAL A 452 -3.52 4.86 -40.21
CA VAL A 452 -3.80 3.68 -39.37
C VAL A 452 -3.85 4.03 -37.90
N GLN A 453 -4.65 3.29 -37.17
CA GLN A 453 -4.68 3.31 -35.70
C GLN A 453 -4.93 1.93 -35.16
N PHE A 454 -4.18 1.55 -34.13
CA PHE A 454 -4.28 0.25 -33.47
C PHE A 454 -4.92 0.39 -32.09
N LYS A 455 -5.62 -0.66 -31.67
CA LYS A 455 -6.15 -0.82 -30.32
C LYS A 455 -5.86 -2.23 -29.83
N ILE A 456 -5.25 -2.32 -28.64
CA ILE A 456 -5.00 -3.58 -27.93
C ILE A 456 -5.99 -3.63 -26.78
N VAL A 457 -6.72 -4.74 -26.68
CA VAL A 457 -7.67 -5.02 -25.60
C VAL A 457 -7.17 -6.23 -24.83
N MET A 458 -7.10 -6.09 -23.52
CA MET A 458 -6.70 -7.16 -22.62
C MET A 458 -7.89 -7.56 -21.75
N VAL A 459 -8.13 -8.86 -21.63
CA VAL A 459 -9.23 -9.43 -20.87
C VAL A 459 -8.76 -10.60 -20.01
N SER A 460 -9.46 -10.85 -18.92
CA SER A 460 -9.15 -11.94 -18.01
C SER A 460 -10.40 -12.46 -17.32
N ASN A 461 -10.43 -13.76 -17.06
CA ASN A 461 -11.44 -14.37 -16.19
C ASN A 461 -11.22 -14.05 -14.71
N SER A 462 -10.08 -13.43 -14.36
CA SER A 462 -9.72 -13.06 -12.99
C SER A 462 -8.95 -11.74 -12.96
N SER A 463 -9.37 -10.82 -12.12
CA SER A 463 -8.63 -9.57 -11.87
C SER A 463 -7.25 -9.79 -11.25
N SER A 464 -7.01 -10.96 -10.66
CA SER A 464 -5.69 -11.30 -10.10
C SER A 464 -4.68 -11.77 -11.13
N ILE A 465 -5.16 -12.26 -12.29
CA ILE A 465 -4.30 -12.75 -13.37
C ILE A 465 -4.46 -11.81 -14.54
N ILE A 466 -3.42 -11.09 -14.87
CA ILE A 466 -3.46 -10.09 -15.93
C ILE A 466 -2.47 -10.42 -17.04
N PRO A 467 -2.89 -10.32 -18.32
CA PRO A 467 -1.98 -10.34 -19.43
C PRO A 467 -1.14 -9.06 -19.44
N LYS A 468 0.04 -9.12 -20.03
CA LYS A 468 0.95 -7.98 -20.12
C LYS A 468 1.48 -7.87 -21.53
N VAL A 469 1.67 -6.64 -21.99
CA VAL A 469 2.19 -6.31 -23.31
C VAL A 469 3.34 -5.32 -23.17
N LYS A 470 4.39 -5.53 -23.92
CA LYS A 470 5.52 -4.59 -24.07
C LYS A 470 6.02 -4.60 -25.51
N ASP A 471 6.87 -3.66 -25.85
CA ASP A 471 7.61 -3.60 -27.11
C ASP A 471 6.70 -3.65 -28.37
N PHE A 472 5.64 -2.82 -28.34
CA PHE A 472 4.74 -2.67 -29.47
C PHE A 472 5.47 -2.07 -30.68
N ARG A 473 5.39 -2.77 -31.82
CA ARG A 473 5.96 -2.35 -33.09
C ARG A 473 4.96 -2.65 -34.21
N ALA A 474 4.76 -1.71 -35.11
CA ALA A 474 3.97 -1.92 -36.32
C ALA A 474 4.79 -1.50 -37.56
N ILE A 475 4.75 -2.32 -38.60
CA ILE A 475 5.42 -2.08 -39.88
C ILE A 475 4.34 -2.13 -40.95
N CYS A 476 4.20 -1.05 -41.71
CA CYS A 476 3.31 -0.99 -42.85
C CYS A 476 4.14 -1.08 -44.14
N SER A 477 3.66 -1.88 -45.09
CA SER A 477 4.33 -2.12 -46.39
C SER A 477 3.33 -2.20 -47.54
N THR A 478 3.84 -2.09 -48.74
CA THR A 478 3.15 -2.31 -50.01
C THR A 478 3.56 -3.66 -50.58
#